data_17afd2e6ab32ad341a38b4df798eefc3
#
_entry.id   17afd2e6ab32ad341a38b4df798eefc3
#
_cell.length_a   1.000
_cell.length_b   1.000
_cell.length_c   1.000
_cell.angle_alpha   90.00
_cell.angle_beta   90.00
_cell.angle_gamma   90.00
#
_symmetry.space_group_name_H-M   'P 1'
#
loop_
_entity.id
_entity.type
_entity.pdbx_description
1 polymer ?
#
loop_
_entity_poly.entity_id
_entity_poly.type
_entity_poly.pdbx_seq_one_letter_code
_entity_poly.pdbx_strand_id
1 'polypeptide(L)'
;MKAKIWCLGLSRTGTTTLSEVLNKVGYRHIHYPTDEQMLDMNNDGCGDIPVIPVYKQLDKRFPNSKFIYTIRDKDAWLKSMEPYLERKKSWHQSERQINIRKEVYSEPFFRYNTYSESYDFWDKDFREYFKYRPNDFLVLDIIGGDSPQKLAEFLDDGKKYPDVFPHYNKLVDGKGVQIK
;
A
#
# COMPACT_ATOMS: atom_id res chain seq x y z
N MET A 1 -3.59 18.52 14.47
CA MET A 1 -3.98 18.05 13.12
C MET A 1 -4.68 16.70 13.26
N LYS A 2 -5.61 16.35 12.39
CA LYS A 2 -6.32 15.08 12.43
C LYS A 2 -5.34 13.94 12.13
N ALA A 3 -5.36 12.88 12.96
CA ALA A 3 -4.64 11.63 12.68
C ALA A 3 -5.15 10.98 11.39
N LYS A 4 -4.27 10.31 10.66
CA LYS A 4 -4.58 9.68 9.37
C LYS A 4 -4.20 8.19 9.37
N ILE A 5 -4.71 7.48 8.37
CA ILE A 5 -4.35 6.09 8.10
C ILE A 5 -3.50 6.05 6.83
N TRP A 6 -2.24 5.66 6.96
CA TRP A 6 -1.29 5.55 5.86
C TRP A 6 -1.04 4.09 5.49
N CYS A 7 -1.16 3.74 4.21
CA CYS A 7 -0.78 2.42 3.72
C CYS A 7 0.60 2.47 3.05
N LEU A 8 1.56 1.75 3.61
CA LEU A 8 2.96 1.63 3.16
C LEU A 8 3.18 0.38 2.28
N GLY A 9 2.20 -0.04 1.49
CA GLY A 9 2.34 -1.24 0.68
C GLY A 9 3.07 -1.00 -0.65
N LEU A 10 3.98 -1.90 -0.98
CA LEU A 10 4.50 -2.00 -2.35
C LEU A 10 3.37 -2.40 -3.31
N SER A 11 3.51 -2.05 -4.59
CA SER A 11 2.53 -2.50 -5.60
C SER A 11 2.34 -4.02 -5.53
N ARG A 12 1.10 -4.51 -5.68
CA ARG A 12 0.75 -5.95 -5.65
C ARG A 12 0.80 -6.66 -4.29
N THR A 13 0.87 -5.91 -3.18
CA THR A 13 0.75 -6.46 -1.81
C THR A 13 -0.67 -6.35 -1.23
N GLY A 14 -1.66 -5.86 -1.99
CA GLY A 14 -3.04 -5.72 -1.51
C GLY A 14 -3.46 -4.29 -1.15
N THR A 15 -2.69 -3.27 -1.55
CA THR A 15 -2.96 -1.85 -1.27
C THR A 15 -4.34 -1.38 -1.75
N THR A 16 -4.78 -1.81 -2.95
CA THR A 16 -6.12 -1.52 -3.46
C THR A 16 -7.20 -2.11 -2.56
N THR A 17 -7.05 -3.38 -2.17
CA THR A 17 -8.00 -4.08 -1.30
C THR A 17 -8.13 -3.37 0.05
N LEU A 18 -7.01 -2.97 0.65
CA LEU A 18 -7.01 -2.22 1.89
C LEU A 18 -7.77 -0.89 1.76
N SER A 19 -7.47 -0.10 0.72
CA SER A 19 -8.16 1.18 0.48
C SER A 19 -9.66 1.01 0.31
N GLU A 20 -10.09 0.00 -0.44
CA GLU A 20 -11.51 -0.31 -0.66
C GLU A 20 -12.22 -0.75 0.62
N VAL A 21 -11.56 -1.56 1.47
CA VAL A 21 -12.12 -1.94 2.76
C VAL A 21 -12.26 -0.73 3.68
N LEU A 22 -11.24 0.12 3.78
CA LEU A 22 -11.31 1.36 4.56
C LEU A 22 -12.45 2.27 4.09
N ASN A 23 -12.62 2.43 2.78
CA ASN A 23 -13.74 3.20 2.21
C ASN A 23 -15.11 2.58 2.54
N LYS A 24 -15.24 1.25 2.46
CA LYS A 24 -16.49 0.56 2.81
C LYS A 24 -16.88 0.71 4.27
N VAL A 25 -15.93 0.80 5.18
CA VAL A 25 -16.20 1.03 6.59
C VAL A 25 -16.31 2.51 6.95
N GLY A 26 -16.34 3.39 5.94
CA GLY A 26 -16.69 4.80 6.09
C GLY A 26 -15.51 5.77 6.28
N TYR A 27 -14.28 5.34 5.96
CA TYR A 27 -13.16 6.26 5.80
C TYR A 27 -13.15 6.87 4.39
N ARG A 28 -12.56 8.03 4.23
CA ARG A 28 -12.21 8.64 2.93
C ARG A 28 -10.73 8.36 2.67
N HIS A 29 -10.42 7.14 2.23
CA HIS A 29 -9.06 6.69 1.96
C HIS A 29 -8.76 6.72 0.45
N ILE A 30 -7.63 7.32 0.08
CA ILE A 30 -7.25 7.51 -1.33
C ILE A 30 -6.13 6.52 -1.70
N HIS A 31 -6.42 5.67 -2.68
CA HIS A 31 -5.43 4.79 -3.28
C HIS A 31 -4.65 5.54 -4.37
N TYR A 32 -3.32 5.44 -4.35
CA TYR A 32 -2.41 6.10 -5.29
C TYR A 32 -2.59 7.63 -5.34
N PRO A 33 -2.42 8.34 -4.21
CA PRO A 33 -2.71 9.76 -4.10
C PRO A 33 -1.73 10.65 -4.88
N THR A 34 -2.16 11.88 -5.20
CA THR A 34 -1.26 12.99 -5.51
C THR A 34 -0.65 13.58 -4.25
N ASP A 35 0.37 14.44 -4.39
CA ASP A 35 1.00 15.09 -3.25
C ASP A 35 0.02 16.01 -2.51
N GLU A 36 -0.83 16.73 -3.25
CA GLU A 36 -1.91 17.57 -2.69
C GLU A 36 -2.92 16.73 -1.91
N GLN A 37 -3.31 15.57 -2.44
CA GLN A 37 -4.22 14.66 -1.76
C GLN A 37 -3.63 14.09 -0.46
N MET A 38 -2.32 13.83 -0.40
CA MET A 38 -1.67 13.43 0.85
C MET A 38 -1.75 14.52 1.93
N LEU A 39 -1.72 15.79 1.52
CA LEU A 39 -1.78 16.94 2.43
C LEU A 39 -3.20 17.43 2.73
N ASP A 40 -4.22 16.96 1.98
CA ASP A 40 -5.61 17.39 2.15
C ASP A 40 -6.19 16.89 3.49
N MET A 41 -6.63 17.82 4.31
CA MET A 41 -7.24 17.55 5.63
C MET A 41 -8.62 16.89 5.56
N ASN A 42 -9.25 16.88 4.40
CA ASN A 42 -10.59 16.33 4.23
C ASN A 42 -10.60 14.81 4.04
N ASN A 43 -9.50 14.17 3.65
CA ASN A 43 -9.42 12.72 3.64
C ASN A 43 -8.94 12.15 4.98
N ASP A 44 -9.18 10.85 5.20
CA ASP A 44 -8.81 10.15 6.40
C ASP A 44 -7.48 9.38 6.24
N GLY A 45 -6.91 9.35 5.05
CA GLY A 45 -5.63 8.74 4.77
C GLY A 45 -5.42 8.40 3.30
N CYS A 46 -4.23 7.93 2.99
CA CYS A 46 -3.82 7.55 1.64
C CYS A 46 -2.91 6.32 1.66
N GLY A 47 -2.78 5.69 0.50
CA GLY A 47 -1.91 4.51 0.40
C GLY A 47 -1.35 4.24 -0.98
N ASP A 48 -0.55 3.18 -1.06
CA ASP A 48 0.23 2.74 -2.22
C ASP A 48 1.57 3.47 -2.35
N ILE A 49 2.33 3.12 -3.36
CA ILE A 49 3.74 3.53 -3.55
C ILE A 49 4.02 5.04 -3.47
N PRO A 50 3.10 5.99 -3.79
CA PRO A 50 3.38 7.41 -3.60
C PRO A 50 3.62 7.83 -2.14
N VAL A 51 3.07 7.08 -1.18
CA VAL A 51 3.21 7.37 0.25
C VAL A 51 4.58 6.95 0.79
N ILE A 52 5.18 5.93 0.17
CA ILE A 52 6.40 5.29 0.66
C ILE A 52 7.58 6.25 0.80
N PRO A 53 7.98 7.04 -0.21
CA PRO A 53 9.16 7.91 -0.09
C PRO A 53 9.02 9.02 0.95
N VAL A 54 7.79 9.38 1.29
CA VAL A 54 7.49 10.55 2.14
C VAL A 54 6.89 10.19 3.51
N TYR A 55 6.80 8.90 3.87
CA TYR A 55 6.09 8.47 5.07
C TYR A 55 6.63 9.07 6.37
N LYS A 56 7.95 9.27 6.49
CA LYS A 56 8.57 9.90 7.67
C LYS A 56 8.19 11.37 7.80
N GLN A 57 8.01 12.07 6.68
CA GLN A 57 7.52 13.45 6.65
C GLN A 57 6.02 13.51 7.01
N LEU A 58 5.24 12.56 6.51
CA LEU A 58 3.82 12.44 6.83
C LEU A 58 3.59 12.12 8.30
N ASP A 59 4.39 11.25 8.89
CA ASP A 59 4.35 10.94 10.32
C ASP A 59 4.59 12.17 11.21
N LYS A 60 5.61 12.96 10.87
CA LYS A 60 5.91 14.23 11.57
C LYS A 60 4.79 15.26 11.41
N ARG A 61 4.19 15.32 10.22
CA ARG A 61 3.15 16.31 9.90
C ARG A 61 1.79 15.94 10.50
N PHE A 62 1.46 14.66 10.60
CA PHE A 62 0.18 14.15 11.09
C PHE A 62 0.41 13.23 12.30
N PRO A 63 0.70 13.79 13.48
CA PRO A 63 0.99 12.98 14.66
C PRO A 63 -0.20 12.10 15.04
N ASN A 64 0.08 10.98 15.72
CA ASN A 64 -0.88 9.95 16.13
C ASN A 64 -1.54 9.21 14.95
N SER A 65 -0.95 9.30 13.76
CA SER A 65 -1.42 8.54 12.59
C SER A 65 -1.11 7.05 12.73
N LYS A 66 -1.93 6.23 12.06
CA LYS A 66 -1.74 4.79 11.96
C LYS A 66 -1.10 4.44 10.62
N PHE A 67 -0.13 3.53 10.66
CA PHE A 67 0.58 3.05 9.47
C PHE A 67 0.31 1.56 9.28
N ILE A 68 -0.14 1.19 8.10
CA ILE A 68 -0.44 -0.20 7.75
C ILE A 68 0.49 -0.60 6.62
N TYR A 69 1.40 -1.51 6.91
CA TYR A 69 2.33 -2.07 5.95
C TYR A 69 1.75 -3.36 5.37
N THR A 70 1.27 -3.30 4.14
CA THR A 70 0.80 -4.51 3.45
C THR A 70 1.98 -5.27 2.86
N ILE A 71 2.08 -6.54 3.21
CA ILE A 71 3.12 -7.45 2.75
C ILE A 71 2.56 -8.55 1.85
N ARG A 72 3.45 -9.29 1.25
CA ARG A 72 3.21 -10.52 0.51
C ARG A 72 4.48 -11.35 0.57
N ASP A 73 4.38 -12.68 0.54
CA ASP A 73 5.56 -13.55 0.33
C ASP A 73 6.43 -13.00 -0.80
N LYS A 74 7.73 -12.83 -0.56
CA LYS A 74 8.64 -12.11 -1.46
C LYS A 74 8.75 -12.76 -2.83
N ASP A 75 8.86 -14.10 -2.88
CA ASP A 75 8.98 -14.82 -4.16
C ASP A 75 7.68 -14.74 -4.95
N ALA A 76 6.53 -14.88 -4.27
CA ALA A 76 5.23 -14.70 -4.88
C ALA A 76 4.98 -13.25 -5.33
N TRP A 77 5.55 -12.27 -4.61
CA TRP A 77 5.50 -10.87 -4.99
C TRP A 77 6.32 -10.61 -6.26
N LEU A 78 7.57 -11.05 -6.33
CA LEU A 78 8.45 -10.92 -7.51
C LEU A 78 7.79 -11.53 -8.75
N LYS A 79 7.26 -12.77 -8.63
CA LYS A 79 6.50 -13.43 -9.70
C LYS A 79 5.25 -12.65 -10.15
N SER A 80 4.65 -11.87 -9.25
CA SER A 80 3.48 -11.03 -9.58
C SER A 80 3.87 -9.69 -10.20
N MET A 81 5.04 -9.15 -9.85
CA MET A 81 5.50 -7.84 -10.34
C MET A 81 5.93 -7.87 -11.80
N GLU A 82 6.60 -8.93 -12.24
CA GLU A 82 7.08 -9.06 -13.61
C GLU A 82 5.97 -8.90 -14.66
N PRO A 83 4.92 -9.74 -14.70
CA PRO A 83 3.85 -9.60 -15.68
C PRO A 83 3.02 -8.33 -15.48
N TYR A 84 2.95 -7.80 -14.26
CA TYR A 84 2.28 -6.53 -13.99
C TYR A 84 2.99 -5.37 -14.69
N LEU A 85 4.32 -5.28 -14.59
CA LEU A 85 5.10 -4.20 -15.18
C LEU A 85 5.31 -4.38 -16.68
N GLU A 86 5.41 -5.62 -17.19
CA GLU A 86 5.45 -5.87 -18.63
C GLU A 86 4.19 -5.32 -19.33
N ARG A 87 3.00 -5.54 -18.77
CA ARG A 87 1.79 -4.94 -19.31
C ARG A 87 1.79 -3.42 -19.23
N LYS A 88 2.40 -2.84 -18.19
CA LYS A 88 2.53 -1.39 -18.05
C LYS A 88 3.44 -0.76 -19.10
N LYS A 89 4.41 -1.50 -19.67
CA LYS A 89 5.26 -1.00 -20.76
C LYS A 89 4.46 -0.63 -22.01
N SER A 90 3.39 -1.35 -22.30
CA SER A 90 2.53 -1.08 -23.44
C SER A 90 1.55 0.09 -23.25
N TRP A 91 1.45 0.62 -22.04
CA TRP A 91 0.54 1.71 -21.71
C TRP A 91 1.29 3.04 -21.69
N HIS A 92 0.59 4.09 -22.10
CA HIS A 92 1.10 5.43 -21.88
C HIS A 92 1.18 5.70 -20.36
N GLN A 93 2.39 5.88 -19.87
CA GLN A 93 2.64 6.13 -18.45
C GLN A 93 3.04 7.60 -18.26
N SER A 94 2.45 8.24 -17.26
CA SER A 94 2.85 9.60 -16.90
C SER A 94 4.28 9.62 -16.33
N GLU A 95 4.96 10.72 -16.51
CA GLU A 95 6.29 10.96 -15.92
C GLU A 95 6.26 10.76 -14.40
N ARG A 96 5.21 11.20 -13.72
CA ARG A 96 5.00 11.00 -12.29
C ARG A 96 5.00 9.50 -11.92
N GLN A 97 4.31 8.65 -12.68
CA GLN A 97 4.29 7.20 -12.41
C GLN A 97 5.67 6.55 -12.57
N ILE A 98 6.42 6.99 -13.56
CA ILE A 98 7.80 6.54 -13.81
C ILE A 98 8.71 6.99 -12.65
N ASN A 99 8.62 8.25 -12.23
CA ASN A 99 9.47 8.81 -11.18
C ASN A 99 9.20 8.16 -9.82
N ILE A 100 7.93 7.97 -9.43
CA ILE A 100 7.58 7.25 -8.19
C ILE A 100 8.18 5.83 -8.19
N ARG A 101 8.11 5.09 -9.30
CA ARG A 101 8.72 3.76 -9.34
C ARG A 101 10.24 3.79 -9.25
N LYS A 102 10.89 4.77 -9.86
CA LYS A 102 12.34 4.96 -9.68
C LYS A 102 12.70 5.25 -8.23
N GLU A 103 11.91 6.05 -7.55
CA GLU A 103 12.10 6.38 -6.13
C GLU A 103 11.92 5.17 -5.21
N VAL A 104 10.88 4.36 -5.48
CA VAL A 104 10.54 3.20 -4.63
C VAL A 104 11.34 1.96 -4.98
N TYR A 105 11.59 1.71 -6.27
CA TYR A 105 12.22 0.46 -6.76
C TYR A 105 13.59 0.68 -7.41
N SER A 106 14.12 1.89 -7.41
CA SER A 106 15.34 2.29 -8.13
C SER A 106 15.27 2.16 -9.65
N GLU A 107 14.23 1.48 -10.16
CA GLU A 107 13.98 1.22 -11.58
C GLU A 107 12.49 1.33 -11.91
N PRO A 108 12.11 1.94 -13.06
CA PRO A 108 10.70 2.08 -13.43
C PRO A 108 10.09 0.80 -14.00
N PHE A 109 10.93 -0.13 -14.47
CA PHE A 109 10.55 -1.41 -15.04
C PHE A 109 11.15 -2.56 -14.24
N PHE A 110 10.54 -3.74 -14.37
CA PHE A 110 10.95 -4.88 -13.56
C PHE A 110 12.39 -5.34 -13.90
N ARG A 111 13.20 -5.44 -12.85
CA ARG A 111 14.49 -6.10 -12.80
C ARG A 111 14.55 -6.91 -11.51
N TYR A 112 14.67 -8.22 -11.62
CA TYR A 112 14.54 -9.13 -10.50
C TYR A 112 15.38 -8.72 -9.28
N ASN A 113 16.70 -8.54 -9.45
CA ASN A 113 17.59 -8.21 -8.33
C ASN A 113 17.24 -6.85 -7.71
N THR A 114 17.04 -5.83 -8.53
CA THR A 114 16.73 -4.47 -8.06
C THR A 114 15.41 -4.43 -7.28
N TYR A 115 14.40 -5.14 -7.77
CA TYR A 115 13.10 -5.22 -7.07
C TYR A 115 13.21 -6.06 -5.80
N SER A 116 13.99 -7.15 -5.81
CA SER A 116 14.28 -7.96 -4.63
C SER A 116 14.96 -7.14 -3.54
N GLU A 117 15.97 -6.36 -3.89
CA GLU A 117 16.69 -5.47 -2.98
C GLU A 117 15.78 -4.35 -2.43
N SER A 118 14.93 -3.78 -3.29
CA SER A 118 13.98 -2.74 -2.87
C SER A 118 12.94 -3.29 -1.88
N TYR A 119 12.47 -4.53 -2.07
CA TYR A 119 11.59 -5.19 -1.11
C TYR A 119 12.25 -5.31 0.27
N ASP A 120 13.47 -5.83 0.33
CA ASP A 120 14.22 -6.01 1.58
C ASP A 120 14.52 -4.66 2.25
N PHE A 121 14.88 -3.65 1.45
CA PHE A 121 15.16 -2.30 1.95
C PHE A 121 13.94 -1.71 2.65
N TRP A 122 12.76 -1.71 2.01
CA TRP A 122 11.56 -1.11 2.59
C TRP A 122 11.01 -1.91 3.75
N ASP A 123 11.05 -3.25 3.70
CA ASP A 123 10.65 -4.09 4.86
C ASP A 123 11.49 -3.75 6.08
N LYS A 124 12.81 -3.67 5.91
CA LYS A 124 13.74 -3.31 6.99
C LYS A 124 13.51 -1.87 7.49
N ASP A 125 13.40 -0.89 6.57
CA ASP A 125 13.26 0.53 6.93
C ASP A 125 11.97 0.80 7.71
N PHE A 126 10.85 0.24 7.28
CA PHE A 126 9.58 0.39 8.00
C PHE A 126 9.64 -0.25 9.39
N ARG A 127 10.08 -1.50 9.50
CA ARG A 127 10.16 -2.20 10.79
C ARG A 127 11.10 -1.50 11.77
N GLU A 128 12.24 -1.02 11.30
CA GLU A 128 13.20 -0.30 12.14
C GLU A 128 12.64 1.07 12.59
N TYR A 129 11.98 1.80 11.70
CA TYR A 129 11.40 3.10 12.03
C TYR A 129 10.30 3.00 13.09
N PHE A 130 9.45 1.98 13.00
CA PHE A 130 8.32 1.80 13.92
C PHE A 130 8.59 0.83 15.09
N LYS A 131 9.79 0.31 15.26
CA LYS A 131 10.11 -0.76 16.24
C LYS A 131 9.67 -0.45 17.67
N TYR A 132 9.66 0.81 18.07
CA TYR A 132 9.24 1.26 19.40
C TYR A 132 7.82 1.82 19.44
N ARG A 133 7.06 1.69 18.36
CA ARG A 133 5.69 2.21 18.23
C ARG A 133 4.72 1.14 17.70
N PRO A 134 4.58 0.01 18.39
CA PRO A 134 3.75 -1.10 17.91
C PRO A 134 2.26 -0.73 17.77
N ASN A 135 1.80 0.26 18.53
CA ASN A 135 0.42 0.74 18.45
C ASN A 135 0.16 1.66 17.24
N ASP A 136 1.18 2.11 16.55
CA ASP A 136 1.08 2.98 15.38
C ASP A 136 1.35 2.25 14.07
N PHE A 137 1.81 0.99 14.13
CA PHE A 137 2.26 0.23 12.97
C PHE A 137 1.72 -1.19 12.95
N LEU A 138 0.98 -1.52 11.88
CA LEU A 138 0.46 -2.85 11.62
C LEU A 138 1.12 -3.45 10.38
N VAL A 139 1.62 -4.67 10.49
CA VAL A 139 2.00 -5.50 9.33
C VAL A 139 0.83 -6.41 8.96
N LEU A 140 0.39 -6.35 7.70
CA LEU A 140 -0.83 -7.02 7.24
C LEU A 140 -0.57 -7.79 5.93
N ASP A 141 -0.70 -9.11 5.97
CA ASP A 141 -0.60 -10.00 4.79
C ASP A 141 -1.97 -10.37 4.26
N ILE A 142 -2.59 -9.45 3.53
CA ILE A 142 -3.91 -9.65 2.91
C ILE A 142 -3.89 -10.85 1.94
N ILE A 143 -2.81 -11.00 1.18
CA ILE A 143 -2.69 -12.04 0.16
C ILE A 143 -2.37 -13.40 0.79
N GLY A 144 -1.61 -13.42 1.89
CA GLY A 144 -1.28 -14.62 2.65
C GLY A 144 -2.39 -15.10 3.58
N GLY A 145 -3.47 -14.30 3.76
CA GLY A 145 -4.67 -14.76 4.47
C GLY A 145 -4.95 -14.10 5.81
N ASP A 146 -4.29 -13.00 6.15
CA ASP A 146 -4.71 -12.18 7.30
C ASP A 146 -6.18 -11.76 7.14
N SER A 147 -6.92 -11.75 8.24
CA SER A 147 -8.33 -11.35 8.24
C SER A 147 -8.50 -9.83 8.43
N PRO A 148 -9.63 -9.25 7.95
CA PRO A 148 -9.99 -7.87 8.26
C PRO A 148 -10.14 -7.57 9.75
N GLN A 149 -10.36 -8.61 10.57
CA GLN A 149 -10.44 -8.47 12.03
C GLN A 149 -9.13 -7.94 12.63
N LYS A 150 -7.98 -8.37 12.09
CA LYS A 150 -6.66 -7.84 12.49
C LYS A 150 -6.53 -6.33 12.26
N LEU A 151 -7.13 -5.84 11.17
CA LEU A 151 -7.21 -4.41 10.88
C LEU A 151 -8.18 -3.69 11.83
N ALA A 152 -9.34 -4.29 12.12
CA ALA A 152 -10.33 -3.75 13.05
C ALA A 152 -9.76 -3.58 14.47
N GLU A 153 -9.06 -4.60 14.97
CA GLU A 153 -8.39 -4.56 16.28
C GLU A 153 -7.30 -3.49 16.35
N PHE A 154 -6.53 -3.33 15.29
CA PHE A 154 -5.48 -2.30 15.24
C PHE A 154 -6.03 -0.88 15.21
N LEU A 155 -7.11 -0.64 14.46
CA LEU A 155 -7.71 0.69 14.37
C LEU A 155 -8.59 1.03 15.58
N ASP A 156 -9.13 0.00 16.25
CA ASP A 156 -9.97 0.12 17.46
C ASP A 156 -11.03 1.24 17.37
N ASP A 157 -11.71 1.27 16.21
CA ASP A 157 -12.61 2.36 15.82
C ASP A 157 -14.10 2.04 16.00
N GLY A 158 -14.41 0.83 16.50
CA GLY A 158 -15.78 0.33 16.71
C GLY A 158 -16.57 0.09 15.42
N LYS A 159 -15.94 0.15 14.25
CA LYS A 159 -16.60 -0.06 12.96
C LYS A 159 -16.74 -1.54 12.64
N LYS A 160 -17.73 -1.87 11.81
CA LYS A 160 -17.94 -3.24 11.36
C LYS A 160 -17.15 -3.49 10.06
N TYR A 161 -16.12 -4.30 10.18
CA TYR A 161 -15.32 -4.77 9.05
C TYR A 161 -15.94 -6.03 8.39
N PRO A 162 -15.65 -6.31 7.12
CA PRO A 162 -16.08 -7.55 6.47
C PRO A 162 -15.37 -8.76 7.09
N ASP A 163 -15.96 -9.95 6.99
CA ASP A 163 -15.37 -11.18 7.52
C ASP A 163 -14.11 -11.62 6.77
N VAL A 164 -14.02 -11.27 5.48
CA VAL A 164 -12.89 -11.58 4.61
C VAL A 164 -12.52 -10.38 3.75
N PHE A 165 -11.24 -10.26 3.42
CA PHE A 165 -10.80 -9.28 2.43
C PHE A 165 -11.33 -9.64 1.03
N PRO A 166 -11.97 -8.70 0.33
CA PRO A 166 -12.38 -8.93 -1.05
C PRO A 166 -11.16 -9.04 -1.97
N HIS A 167 -11.25 -9.89 -2.98
CA HIS A 167 -10.20 -10.05 -3.98
C HIS A 167 -10.35 -9.03 -5.10
N TYR A 168 -9.61 -7.93 -5.01
CA TYR A 168 -9.48 -6.95 -6.10
C TYR A 168 -8.23 -7.22 -6.95
N ASN A 169 -8.31 -6.92 -8.24
CA ASN A 169 -7.19 -7.04 -9.18
C ASN A 169 -6.55 -8.45 -9.29
N LYS A 170 -7.34 -9.51 -9.10
CA LYS A 170 -6.91 -10.86 -9.44
C LYS A 170 -6.69 -10.93 -10.95
N LEU A 171 -5.52 -11.37 -11.39
CA LEU A 171 -5.31 -11.75 -12.77
C LEU A 171 -6.05 -13.06 -13.02
N VAL A 172 -7.21 -12.99 -13.66
CA VAL A 172 -7.87 -14.17 -14.20
C VAL A 172 -7.41 -14.28 -15.66
N ASP A 173 -6.69 -15.34 -15.97
CA ASP A 173 -6.32 -15.78 -17.34
C ASP A 173 -5.81 -14.67 -18.30
N GLY A 174 -4.86 -13.87 -17.83
CA GLY A 174 -4.19 -12.88 -18.70
C GLY A 174 -5.06 -11.70 -19.14
N LYS A 175 -6.34 -11.67 -18.80
CA LYS A 175 -7.26 -10.56 -19.08
C LYS A 175 -7.70 -9.93 -17.77
N GLY A 176 -7.27 -8.69 -17.53
CA GLY A 176 -7.70 -7.95 -16.35
C GLY A 176 -9.21 -7.69 -16.38
N VAL A 177 -9.93 -8.21 -15.39
CA VAL A 177 -11.33 -7.82 -15.18
C VAL A 177 -11.33 -6.47 -14.50
N GLN A 178 -11.77 -5.42 -15.17
CA GLN A 178 -12.23 -4.20 -14.53
C GLN A 178 -13.59 -4.54 -13.90
N ILE A 179 -13.63 -4.55 -12.57
CA ILE A 179 -14.92 -4.55 -11.87
C ILE A 179 -15.39 -3.10 -11.84
N LYS A 180 -16.53 -2.86 -12.49
CA LYS A 180 -17.28 -1.60 -12.45
C LYS A 180 -17.81 -1.33 -11.04
#